data_c9e125b854923c32d60ead4900ca166a
#
_entry.id   c9e125b854923c32d60ead4900ca166a
#
_cell.length_a   1.000
_cell.length_b   1.000
_cell.length_c   1.000
_cell.angle_alpha   90.00
_cell.angle_beta   90.00
_cell.angle_gamma   90.00
#
_symmetry.space_group_name_H-M   'P 1'
#
loop_
_entity.id
_entity.type
_entity.pdbx_description
1 polymer ?
#
loop_
_entity_poly.entity_id
_entity_poly.type
_entity_poly.pdbx_seq_one_letter_code
_entity_poly.pdbx_strand_id
1 'polypeptide(L)'
;MSCGGGDDEGSEITNPCISDQIFSQSRGDCNVSLSFETIYNENITENSRIISSNSIPNHIVGLFGRVQGALNPNPISEQNLVYTLPISPVSAKSLIPLLGENGPNYSFGIMLNGVELDPVAAEPFPHEGRNSPNANWEWNLEATNTPLGLDCNNGHVQPSGKYHYHGPPISYLDNLDLSLDRMNLIGYAADGFPIYYKYAFSDPFDETSSIIEMTTSYRLKTGIRPGDGISAPCDEYNGVYVNDYEYINELGTLDEANGREGVTPEYPNGTYYYIITEEFPGIPRYFRGIPSDDFNFRE
;
A
#
# COMPACT_ATOMS: atom_id res chain seq x y z
N MET A 1 60.06 1.00 -41.15
CA MET A 1 58.87 1.86 -40.98
C MET A 1 57.72 0.90 -40.61
N SER A 2 57.39 0.85 -39.35
CA SER A 2 56.31 0.04 -38.83
C SER A 2 55.32 0.99 -38.19
N CYS A 3 54.10 1.07 -38.73
CA CYS A 3 53.00 1.78 -38.11
C CYS A 3 52.30 0.80 -37.21
N GLY A 4 52.41 1.02 -35.91
CA GLY A 4 51.57 0.36 -34.92
C GLY A 4 50.17 0.96 -34.93
N GLY A 5 49.17 0.15 -35.26
CA GLY A 5 47.77 0.46 -34.98
C GLY A 5 47.51 0.25 -33.50
N GLY A 6 47.15 1.27 -32.79
CA GLY A 6 46.58 1.16 -31.46
C GLY A 6 45.11 0.79 -31.63
N ASP A 7 44.75 -0.38 -31.16
CA ASP A 7 43.35 -0.75 -30.93
C ASP A 7 42.84 0.09 -29.76
N ASP A 8 42.04 1.08 -30.08
CA ASP A 8 41.28 1.86 -29.13
C ASP A 8 40.10 0.94 -28.69
N GLU A 9 40.29 0.15 -27.63
CA GLU A 9 39.22 -0.50 -26.96
C GLU A 9 38.30 0.59 -26.37
N GLY A 10 37.36 1.04 -27.19
CA GLY A 10 36.26 1.86 -26.72
C GLY A 10 35.50 1.05 -25.64
N SER A 11 35.72 1.36 -24.37
CA SER A 11 34.83 0.93 -23.32
C SER A 11 33.45 1.43 -23.72
N GLU A 12 32.54 0.49 -24.05
CA GLU A 12 31.11 0.78 -24.11
C GLU A 12 30.75 1.36 -22.73
N ILE A 13 30.54 2.65 -22.67
CA ILE A 13 29.91 3.30 -21.53
C ILE A 13 28.49 2.81 -21.56
N THR A 14 28.23 1.72 -20.83
CA THR A 14 26.86 1.28 -20.59
C THR A 14 26.16 2.44 -19.92
N ASN A 15 25.14 2.99 -20.60
CA ASN A 15 24.34 4.06 -20.04
C ASN A 15 23.65 3.52 -18.76
N PRO A 16 24.01 3.99 -17.57
CA PRO A 16 23.43 3.48 -16.33
C PRO A 16 21.94 3.79 -16.21
N CYS A 17 21.42 4.66 -17.08
CA CYS A 17 20.01 5.05 -17.13
C CYS A 17 19.15 4.14 -18.01
N ILE A 18 19.67 2.99 -18.48
CA ILE A 18 18.83 1.99 -19.14
C ILE A 18 17.95 1.37 -18.08
N SER A 19 16.64 1.48 -18.28
CA SER A 19 15.62 0.83 -17.43
C SER A 19 15.94 -0.65 -17.24
N ASP A 20 16.01 -1.10 -16.00
CA ASP A 20 16.18 -2.51 -15.63
C ASP A 20 14.91 -3.34 -15.89
N GLN A 21 13.87 -2.76 -16.49
CA GLN A 21 12.62 -3.40 -16.89
C GLN A 21 11.88 -4.10 -15.72
N ILE A 22 12.00 -3.55 -14.52
CA ILE A 22 11.31 -4.09 -13.33
C ILE A 22 9.82 -3.72 -13.26
N PHE A 23 9.32 -2.89 -14.20
CA PHE A 23 7.90 -2.56 -14.24
C PHE A 23 7.06 -3.79 -14.59
N SER A 24 6.12 -4.15 -13.71
CA SER A 24 5.15 -5.20 -13.96
C SER A 24 3.92 -5.03 -13.06
N GLN A 25 2.77 -4.97 -13.68
CA GLN A 25 1.47 -5.02 -12.99
C GLN A 25 0.87 -6.42 -12.97
N SER A 26 1.62 -7.43 -13.42
CA SER A 26 1.16 -8.82 -13.40
C SER A 26 0.92 -9.30 -11.98
N ARG A 27 -0.20 -10.00 -11.79
CA ARG A 27 -0.57 -10.66 -10.55
C ARG A 27 -0.60 -12.17 -10.76
N GLY A 28 -0.28 -12.89 -9.69
CA GLY A 28 -0.50 -14.33 -9.69
C GLY A 28 -1.99 -14.68 -9.62
N ASP A 29 -2.35 -15.82 -10.18
CA ASP A 29 -3.72 -16.33 -10.11
C ASP A 29 -4.13 -16.65 -8.67
N CYS A 30 -5.40 -16.39 -8.33
CA CYS A 30 -6.00 -16.82 -7.07
C CYS A 30 -6.86 -18.07 -7.30
N ASN A 31 -6.32 -19.21 -6.93
CA ASN A 31 -6.98 -20.50 -7.09
C ASN A 31 -6.83 -21.41 -5.86
N VAL A 32 -6.30 -20.87 -4.76
CA VAL A 32 -6.10 -21.62 -3.51
C VAL A 32 -7.16 -21.20 -2.49
N SER A 33 -7.93 -22.19 -2.02
CA SER A 33 -8.80 -22.06 -0.85
C SER A 33 -8.03 -22.48 0.39
N LEU A 34 -8.05 -21.65 1.41
CA LEU A 34 -7.41 -21.96 2.69
C LEU A 34 -8.30 -22.89 3.52
N SER A 35 -7.67 -23.79 4.28
CA SER A 35 -8.37 -24.68 5.22
C SER A 35 -8.61 -24.06 6.60
N PHE A 36 -8.07 -22.86 6.82
CA PHE A 36 -8.23 -22.10 8.05
C PHE A 36 -9.49 -21.26 8.01
N GLU A 37 -10.14 -21.07 9.16
CA GLU A 37 -11.22 -20.11 9.29
C GLU A 37 -10.66 -18.70 9.52
N THR A 38 -11.28 -17.70 8.90
CA THR A 38 -10.97 -16.29 9.16
C THR A 38 -11.48 -15.89 10.52
N ILE A 39 -10.61 -15.30 11.34
CA ILE A 39 -10.96 -14.74 12.64
C ILE A 39 -10.80 -13.22 12.60
N TYR A 40 -11.90 -12.53 12.81
CA TYR A 40 -11.96 -11.10 13.08
C TYR A 40 -12.95 -10.88 14.20
N ASN A 41 -12.49 -10.37 15.34
CA ASN A 41 -13.36 -10.00 16.45
C ASN A 41 -13.05 -8.57 16.86
N GLU A 42 -14.10 -7.80 17.10
CA GLU A 42 -14.02 -6.42 17.52
C GLU A 42 -14.68 -6.25 18.89
N ASN A 43 -13.99 -5.58 19.79
CA ASN A 43 -14.52 -5.16 21.08
C ASN A 43 -14.32 -3.66 21.27
N ILE A 44 -15.43 -2.93 21.44
CA ILE A 44 -15.42 -1.49 21.65
C ILE A 44 -15.52 -1.19 23.14
N THR A 45 -14.56 -0.45 23.64
CA THR A 45 -14.55 0.11 24.99
C THR A 45 -14.85 1.61 24.95
N GLU A 46 -14.83 2.29 26.08
CA GLU A 46 -15.03 3.75 26.16
C GLU A 46 -14.00 4.54 25.31
N ASN A 47 -12.76 4.07 25.25
CA ASN A 47 -11.66 4.81 24.62
C ASN A 47 -10.99 4.10 23.46
N SER A 48 -11.27 2.82 23.23
CA SER A 48 -10.54 1.99 22.29
C SER A 48 -11.44 1.01 21.56
N ARG A 49 -11.08 0.76 20.31
CA ARG A 49 -11.50 -0.36 19.49
C ARG A 49 -10.39 -1.40 19.55
N ILE A 50 -10.68 -2.57 20.10
CA ILE A 50 -9.74 -3.68 20.18
C ILE A 50 -10.12 -4.72 19.13
N ILE A 51 -9.23 -4.99 18.20
CA ILE A 51 -9.44 -5.95 17.11
C ILE A 51 -8.52 -7.14 17.31
N SER A 52 -9.07 -8.35 17.31
CA SER A 52 -8.30 -9.60 17.31
C SER A 52 -8.45 -10.30 15.97
N SER A 53 -7.33 -10.74 15.38
CA SER A 53 -7.30 -11.37 14.07
C SER A 53 -6.26 -12.48 13.97
N ASN A 54 -6.52 -13.47 13.10
CA ASN A 54 -5.52 -14.46 12.70
C ASN A 54 -4.88 -14.18 11.32
N SER A 55 -5.17 -13.04 10.69
CA SER A 55 -4.67 -12.65 9.36
C SER A 55 -4.94 -13.66 8.24
N ILE A 56 -5.95 -14.50 8.40
CA ILE A 56 -6.41 -15.43 7.36
C ILE A 56 -7.52 -14.76 6.56
N PRO A 57 -7.32 -14.52 5.24
CA PRO A 57 -8.34 -13.89 4.41
C PRO A 57 -9.56 -14.81 4.20
N ASN A 58 -10.75 -14.22 4.05
CA ASN A 58 -12.02 -14.90 3.79
C ASN A 58 -12.32 -15.11 2.30
N HIS A 59 -11.30 -15.16 1.47
CA HIS A 59 -11.38 -15.32 0.03
C HIS A 59 -10.29 -16.26 -0.50
N ILE A 60 -10.36 -16.64 -1.78
CA ILE A 60 -9.30 -17.38 -2.46
C ILE A 60 -8.04 -16.53 -2.58
N VAL A 61 -6.89 -17.18 -2.52
CA VAL A 61 -5.56 -16.54 -2.58
C VAL A 61 -4.68 -17.18 -3.66
N GLY A 62 -3.54 -16.58 -3.91
CA GLY A 62 -2.50 -17.14 -4.76
C GLY A 62 -1.81 -18.37 -4.14
N LEU A 63 -0.98 -19.03 -4.93
CA LEU A 63 -0.16 -20.14 -4.46
C LEU A 63 1.09 -19.60 -3.75
N PHE A 64 1.22 -19.86 -2.47
CA PHE A 64 2.34 -19.44 -1.63
C PHE A 64 3.02 -20.64 -0.96
N GLY A 65 4.28 -20.47 -0.54
CA GLY A 65 5.05 -21.50 0.13
C GLY A 65 6.16 -22.10 -0.73
N ARG A 66 6.87 -23.11 -0.20
CA ARG A 66 8.03 -23.73 -0.87
C ARG A 66 7.59 -24.83 -1.85
N VAL A 67 6.75 -24.48 -2.80
CA VAL A 67 6.25 -25.37 -3.84
C VAL A 67 6.48 -24.77 -5.23
N GLN A 68 6.52 -25.62 -6.26
CA GLN A 68 6.73 -25.15 -7.64
C GLN A 68 5.58 -24.24 -8.08
N GLY A 69 5.91 -23.09 -8.64
CA GLY A 69 4.94 -22.10 -9.12
C GLY A 69 4.40 -21.16 -8.02
N ALA A 70 4.91 -21.26 -6.80
CA ALA A 70 4.54 -20.31 -5.73
C ALA A 70 5.03 -18.90 -6.02
N LEU A 71 4.21 -17.92 -5.67
CA LEU A 71 4.48 -16.49 -5.85
C LEU A 71 5.59 -16.00 -4.93
N ASN A 72 5.66 -16.53 -3.70
CA ASN A 72 6.78 -16.36 -2.80
C ASN A 72 6.96 -17.62 -1.91
N PRO A 73 8.12 -17.81 -1.27
CA PRO A 73 8.44 -19.05 -0.54
C PRO A 73 7.77 -19.19 0.83
N ASN A 74 7.02 -18.19 1.30
CA ASN A 74 6.44 -18.18 2.63
C ASN A 74 5.00 -18.73 2.58
N PRO A 75 4.66 -19.82 3.29
CA PRO A 75 3.28 -20.30 3.36
C PRO A 75 2.43 -19.39 4.25
N ILE A 76 1.15 -19.26 3.92
CA ILE A 76 0.19 -18.57 4.80
C ILE A 76 0.01 -19.41 6.06
N SER A 77 0.05 -18.76 7.22
CA SER A 77 -0.22 -19.37 8.52
C SER A 77 -1.01 -18.45 9.42
N GLU A 78 -1.80 -19.04 10.33
CA GLU A 78 -2.55 -18.28 11.31
C GLU A 78 -1.62 -17.47 12.20
N GLN A 79 -2.01 -16.24 12.46
CA GLN A 79 -1.39 -15.32 13.39
C GLN A 79 -2.25 -15.18 14.66
N ASN A 80 -1.71 -14.56 15.68
CA ASN A 80 -2.44 -14.16 16.88
C ASN A 80 -2.21 -12.66 17.12
N LEU A 81 -2.96 -11.84 16.41
CA LEU A 81 -2.78 -10.39 16.36
C LEU A 81 -3.85 -9.71 17.20
N VAL A 82 -3.47 -8.68 17.92
CA VAL A 82 -4.37 -7.78 18.64
C VAL A 82 -3.97 -6.35 18.35
N TYR A 83 -4.92 -5.54 17.92
CA TYR A 83 -4.73 -4.14 17.60
C TYR A 83 -5.62 -3.28 18.48
N THR A 84 -5.06 -2.24 19.06
CA THR A 84 -5.78 -1.27 19.89
C THR A 84 -5.80 0.08 19.19
N LEU A 85 -6.95 0.48 18.72
CA LEU A 85 -7.15 1.74 17.99
C LEU A 85 -7.92 2.73 18.85
N PRO A 86 -7.64 4.05 18.76
CA PRO A 86 -8.47 5.05 19.40
C PRO A 86 -9.88 5.06 18.77
N ILE A 87 -10.93 5.14 19.61
CA ILE A 87 -12.31 5.27 19.12
C ILE A 87 -12.66 6.70 18.73
N SER A 88 -11.90 7.65 19.24
CA SER A 88 -12.01 9.07 18.93
C SER A 88 -10.65 9.58 18.44
N PRO A 89 -10.27 9.25 17.20
CA PRO A 89 -8.99 9.63 16.63
C PRO A 89 -8.89 11.16 16.49
N VAL A 90 -7.66 11.69 16.62
CA VAL A 90 -7.38 13.13 16.55
C VAL A 90 -6.30 13.36 15.49
N SER A 91 -6.55 14.34 14.63
CA SER A 91 -5.57 14.74 13.61
C SER A 91 -4.24 15.19 14.23
N ALA A 92 -3.14 14.67 13.71
CA ALA A 92 -1.79 15.11 14.04
C ALA A 92 -1.52 16.53 13.46
N LYS A 93 -0.47 17.19 13.93
CA LYS A 93 -0.06 18.51 13.42
C LYS A 93 0.42 18.48 11.97
N SER A 94 0.99 17.36 11.55
CA SER A 94 1.46 17.09 10.20
C SER A 94 1.18 15.63 9.86
N LEU A 95 1.13 15.30 8.58
CA LEU A 95 1.01 13.91 8.14
C LEU A 95 2.19 13.08 8.63
N ILE A 96 1.92 11.84 9.01
CA ILE A 96 2.93 10.88 9.47
C ILE A 96 3.13 9.83 8.38
N PRO A 97 4.32 9.76 7.75
CA PRO A 97 4.57 8.81 6.67
C PRO A 97 4.68 7.37 7.18
N LEU A 98 4.18 6.42 6.39
CA LEU A 98 4.37 4.99 6.62
C LEU A 98 5.82 4.59 6.37
N LEU A 99 6.46 5.19 5.35
CA LEU A 99 7.87 5.00 5.05
C LEU A 99 8.72 5.98 5.89
N GLY A 100 9.67 5.45 6.62
CA GLY A 100 10.67 6.23 7.35
C GLY A 100 12.01 6.29 6.61
N GLU A 101 12.99 6.93 7.24
CA GLU A 101 14.34 7.10 6.69
C GLU A 101 15.09 5.79 6.42
N ASN A 102 14.75 4.71 7.13
CA ASN A 102 15.43 3.41 7.06
C ASN A 102 14.48 2.26 6.70
N GLY A 103 13.37 2.55 6.04
CA GLY A 103 12.39 1.57 5.61
C GLY A 103 10.99 1.78 6.17
N PRO A 104 10.07 0.83 5.92
CA PRO A 104 8.72 0.88 6.44
C PRO A 104 8.71 1.00 7.96
N ASN A 105 7.91 1.93 8.49
CA ASN A 105 7.70 2.12 9.92
C ASN A 105 6.43 1.45 10.39
N TYR A 106 5.36 1.50 9.58
CA TYR A 106 4.02 1.07 9.95
C TYR A 106 3.34 0.35 8.80
N SER A 107 2.52 -0.67 9.10
CA SER A 107 1.39 -1.00 8.25
C SER A 107 0.30 0.06 8.40
N PHE A 108 -0.53 0.24 7.36
CA PHE A 108 -1.51 1.34 7.32
C PHE A 108 -2.73 1.09 8.22
N GLY A 109 -3.19 -0.14 8.29
CA GLY A 109 -4.42 -0.44 9.03
C GLY A 109 -4.86 -1.88 8.87
N ILE A 110 -6.10 -2.15 9.24
CA ILE A 110 -6.69 -3.48 9.22
C ILE A 110 -8.08 -3.45 8.57
N MET A 111 -8.31 -4.40 7.66
CA MET A 111 -9.60 -4.62 7.01
C MET A 111 -10.57 -5.36 7.93
N LEU A 112 -11.89 -5.27 7.65
CA LEU A 112 -12.93 -5.98 8.42
C LEU A 112 -12.89 -7.52 8.26
N ASN A 113 -12.03 -8.05 7.40
CA ASN A 113 -11.70 -9.48 7.35
C ASN A 113 -10.44 -9.84 8.17
N GLY A 114 -9.87 -8.89 8.90
CA GLY A 114 -8.72 -9.12 9.77
C GLY A 114 -7.36 -9.17 9.07
N VAL A 115 -7.27 -8.81 7.79
CA VAL A 115 -6.01 -8.75 7.05
C VAL A 115 -5.47 -7.31 7.05
N GLU A 116 -4.18 -7.14 7.31
CA GLU A 116 -3.52 -5.84 7.29
C GLU A 116 -3.41 -5.25 5.89
N LEU A 117 -3.46 -3.91 5.84
CA LEU A 117 -3.07 -3.08 4.71
C LEU A 117 -1.62 -2.63 4.93
N ASP A 118 -0.69 -3.13 4.12
CA ASP A 118 0.74 -2.85 4.20
C ASP A 118 1.28 -2.41 2.83
N PRO A 119 1.00 -1.16 2.42
CA PRO A 119 1.28 -0.73 1.04
C PRO A 119 2.75 -0.49 0.75
N VAL A 120 3.62 -0.35 1.77
CA VAL A 120 5.00 0.05 1.59
C VAL A 120 5.89 -1.16 1.35
N ALA A 121 6.43 -1.30 0.14
CA ALA A 121 7.41 -2.33 -0.17
C ALA A 121 8.72 -2.10 0.60
N ALA A 122 9.45 -3.19 0.92
CA ALA A 122 10.72 -3.12 1.63
C ALA A 122 11.93 -3.23 0.66
N GLU A 123 11.79 -2.68 -0.54
CA GLU A 123 12.73 -2.79 -1.66
C GLU A 123 13.19 -1.40 -2.15
N PRO A 124 14.20 -0.81 -1.47
CA PRO A 124 14.79 0.47 -1.88
C PRO A 124 15.71 0.29 -3.11
N PHE A 125 15.89 1.35 -3.89
CA PHE A 125 16.95 1.41 -4.90
C PHE A 125 18.33 1.21 -4.23
N PRO A 126 19.31 0.53 -4.84
CA PRO A 126 19.35 -0.12 -6.15
C PRO A 126 18.93 -1.61 -6.14
N HIS A 127 18.04 -2.04 -5.25
CA HIS A 127 17.47 -3.39 -5.14
C HIS A 127 18.45 -4.46 -4.62
N GLU A 128 19.49 -4.04 -3.93
CA GLU A 128 20.48 -4.92 -3.29
C GLU A 128 19.99 -5.48 -1.93
N GLY A 129 18.74 -5.21 -1.58
CA GLY A 129 18.10 -5.59 -0.33
C GLY A 129 18.03 -4.43 0.69
N ARG A 130 17.07 -4.56 1.61
CA ARG A 130 16.73 -3.52 2.60
C ARG A 130 17.88 -3.11 3.55
N ASN A 131 18.87 -3.97 3.74
CA ASN A 131 20.00 -3.74 4.63
C ASN A 131 21.28 -3.33 3.87
N SER A 132 21.20 -3.07 2.56
CA SER A 132 22.34 -2.58 1.80
C SER A 132 22.79 -1.22 2.33
N PRO A 133 24.11 -0.96 2.46
CA PRO A 133 24.62 0.36 2.78
C PRO A 133 24.32 1.41 1.70
N ASN A 134 23.95 0.95 0.50
CA ASN A 134 23.56 1.79 -0.64
C ASN A 134 22.06 2.02 -0.73
N ALA A 135 21.26 1.48 0.20
CA ALA A 135 19.80 1.57 0.15
C ALA A 135 19.33 3.02 0.17
N ASN A 136 18.70 3.43 -0.91
CA ASN A 136 18.08 4.74 -1.06
C ASN A 136 16.54 4.60 -0.97
N TRP A 137 16.00 4.84 0.23
CA TRP A 137 14.59 4.71 0.53
C TRP A 137 13.72 5.81 -0.07
N GLU A 138 14.31 6.91 -0.52
CA GLU A 138 13.58 7.90 -1.32
C GLU A 138 13.02 7.29 -2.62
N TRP A 139 13.74 6.29 -3.17
CA TRP A 139 13.36 5.54 -4.35
C TRP A 139 12.96 4.10 -3.97
N ASN A 140 11.90 4.01 -3.16
CA ASN A 140 11.31 2.74 -2.79
C ASN A 140 10.34 2.25 -3.86
N LEU A 141 10.31 0.93 -4.12
CA LEU A 141 9.42 0.36 -5.13
C LEU A 141 7.94 0.57 -4.79
N GLU A 142 7.14 0.82 -5.81
CA GLU A 142 5.69 0.71 -5.73
C GLU A 142 5.29 -0.76 -5.91
N ALA A 143 4.81 -1.40 -4.84
CA ALA A 143 4.54 -2.82 -4.80
C ALA A 143 3.59 -3.28 -5.91
N THR A 144 2.57 -2.47 -6.23
CA THR A 144 1.56 -2.81 -7.22
C THR A 144 2.02 -2.66 -8.67
N ASN A 145 3.18 -2.06 -8.91
CA ASN A 145 3.77 -1.87 -10.23
C ASN A 145 5.07 -2.66 -10.46
N THR A 146 5.36 -3.61 -9.57
CA THR A 146 6.61 -4.36 -9.59
C THR A 146 6.38 -5.86 -9.35
N PRO A 147 7.29 -6.76 -9.78
CA PRO A 147 7.12 -8.21 -9.68
C PRO A 147 7.42 -8.74 -8.27
N LEU A 148 6.79 -8.21 -7.24
CA LEU A 148 6.98 -8.62 -5.85
C LEU A 148 6.23 -9.92 -5.47
N GLY A 149 5.67 -10.63 -6.44
CA GLY A 149 4.97 -11.88 -6.19
C GLY A 149 3.62 -11.70 -5.50
N LEU A 150 2.91 -10.63 -5.84
CA LEU A 150 1.55 -10.40 -5.38
C LEU A 150 0.57 -11.31 -6.10
N ASP A 151 -0.45 -11.78 -5.38
CA ASP A 151 -1.56 -12.52 -5.96
C ASP A 151 -2.64 -11.59 -6.57
N CYS A 152 -3.73 -12.16 -7.06
CA CYS A 152 -4.84 -11.41 -7.67
C CYS A 152 -5.48 -10.37 -6.74
N ASN A 153 -5.26 -10.50 -5.42
CA ASN A 153 -5.77 -9.59 -4.40
C ASN A 153 -4.76 -8.51 -4.01
N ASN A 154 -3.70 -8.32 -4.77
CA ASN A 154 -2.58 -7.45 -4.39
C ASN A 154 -1.94 -7.83 -3.04
N GLY A 155 -2.04 -9.09 -2.64
CA GLY A 155 -1.51 -9.59 -1.39
C GLY A 155 -0.32 -10.51 -1.57
N HIS A 156 0.49 -10.60 -0.55
CA HIS A 156 1.51 -11.64 -0.42
C HIS A 156 1.81 -12.01 1.04
N VAL A 157 2.83 -12.84 1.28
CA VAL A 157 3.08 -13.45 2.59
C VAL A 157 4.45 -13.05 3.14
N GLN A 158 4.48 -12.49 4.33
CA GLN A 158 5.71 -12.20 5.07
C GLN A 158 6.41 -13.50 5.54
N PRO A 159 7.71 -13.44 5.90
CA PRO A 159 8.44 -14.60 6.45
C PRO A 159 7.78 -15.24 7.69
N SER A 160 7.01 -14.49 8.46
CA SER A 160 6.22 -14.98 9.59
C SER A 160 5.00 -15.85 9.18
N GLY A 161 4.65 -15.86 7.90
CA GLY A 161 3.41 -16.47 7.39
C GLY A 161 2.21 -15.54 7.39
N LYS A 162 2.38 -14.26 7.77
CA LYS A 162 1.31 -13.25 7.76
C LYS A 162 0.98 -12.82 6.33
N TYR A 163 -0.27 -13.07 5.90
CA TYR A 163 -0.78 -12.54 4.64
C TYR A 163 -1.22 -11.08 4.84
N HIS A 164 -0.94 -10.21 3.87
CA HIS A 164 -1.28 -8.78 3.91
C HIS A 164 -1.47 -8.23 2.50
N TYR A 165 -2.12 -7.06 2.38
CA TYR A 165 -2.42 -6.40 1.11
C TYR A 165 -1.52 -5.20 0.86
N HIS A 166 -0.94 -5.14 -0.36
CA HIS A 166 -0.21 -3.97 -0.85
C HIS A 166 -1.07 -3.00 -1.68
N GLY A 167 -2.24 -3.44 -2.10
CA GLY A 167 -3.21 -2.67 -2.88
C GLY A 167 -4.65 -3.10 -2.58
N PRO A 168 -5.65 -2.58 -3.30
CA PRO A 168 -7.04 -2.95 -3.10
C PRO A 168 -7.26 -4.46 -3.16
N PRO A 169 -7.89 -5.09 -2.15
CA PRO A 169 -8.07 -6.55 -2.08
C PRO A 169 -9.27 -6.99 -2.92
N ILE A 170 -9.06 -7.28 -4.20
CA ILE A 170 -10.11 -7.46 -5.21
C ILE A 170 -11.17 -8.48 -4.81
N SER A 171 -10.78 -9.72 -4.47
CA SER A 171 -11.76 -10.75 -4.10
C SER A 171 -12.50 -10.45 -2.80
N TYR A 172 -11.89 -9.73 -1.86
CA TYR A 172 -12.59 -9.26 -0.67
C TYR A 172 -13.67 -8.24 -1.05
N LEU A 173 -13.30 -7.26 -1.87
CA LEU A 173 -14.21 -6.20 -2.33
C LEU A 173 -15.35 -6.78 -3.19
N ASP A 174 -15.05 -7.72 -4.09
CA ASP A 174 -16.05 -8.41 -4.92
C ASP A 174 -17.04 -9.24 -4.09
N ASN A 175 -16.60 -9.80 -2.96
CA ASN A 175 -17.45 -10.56 -2.04
C ASN A 175 -18.32 -9.68 -1.13
N LEU A 176 -18.00 -8.40 -1.00
CA LEU A 176 -18.88 -7.45 -0.33
C LEU A 176 -20.01 -7.08 -1.27
N ASP A 177 -21.24 -7.01 -0.74
CA ASP A 177 -22.37 -6.42 -1.47
C ASP A 177 -22.18 -4.89 -1.53
N LEU A 178 -21.18 -4.47 -2.32
CA LEU A 178 -20.83 -3.07 -2.47
C LEU A 178 -21.90 -2.35 -3.26
N SER A 179 -22.63 -1.48 -2.60
CA SER A 179 -23.57 -0.58 -3.24
C SER A 179 -22.83 0.66 -3.73
N LEU A 180 -23.07 1.05 -4.99
CA LEU A 180 -22.52 2.26 -5.61
C LEU A 180 -23.24 3.54 -5.16
N ASP A 181 -24.32 3.39 -4.38
CA ASP A 181 -25.16 4.49 -3.89
C ASP A 181 -24.95 4.77 -2.39
N ARG A 182 -23.94 4.18 -1.77
CA ARG A 182 -23.58 4.41 -0.37
C ARG A 182 -22.07 4.33 -0.15
N MET A 183 -21.62 4.90 0.97
CA MET A 183 -20.27 4.68 1.47
C MET A 183 -20.15 3.26 2.05
N ASN A 184 -19.07 2.57 1.73
CA ASN A 184 -18.82 1.20 2.21
C ASN A 184 -17.59 1.22 3.14
N LEU A 185 -17.85 1.09 4.44
CA LEU A 185 -16.78 0.91 5.44
C LEU A 185 -16.11 -0.44 5.24
N ILE A 186 -14.79 -0.46 5.11
CA ILE A 186 -14.02 -1.68 4.82
C ILE A 186 -12.92 -1.97 5.85
N GLY A 187 -12.60 -1.04 6.73
CA GLY A 187 -11.55 -1.20 7.72
C GLY A 187 -11.32 0.04 8.57
N TYR A 188 -10.24 -0.01 9.34
CA TYR A 188 -9.76 1.08 10.17
C TYR A 188 -8.25 1.24 10.00
N ALA A 189 -7.80 2.49 9.85
CA ALA A 189 -6.39 2.82 9.82
C ALA A 189 -5.76 2.72 11.23
N ALA A 190 -4.46 2.59 11.29
CA ALA A 190 -3.73 2.46 12.57
C ALA A 190 -3.93 3.66 13.51
N ASP A 191 -4.27 4.82 12.98
CA ASP A 191 -4.61 6.02 13.76
C ASP A 191 -6.09 6.06 14.22
N GLY A 192 -6.88 5.03 13.89
CA GLY A 192 -8.27 4.86 14.31
C GLY A 192 -9.30 5.47 13.37
N PHE A 193 -8.92 6.23 12.36
CA PHE A 193 -9.87 6.75 11.38
C PHE A 193 -10.43 5.63 10.49
N PRO A 194 -11.72 5.70 10.10
CA PRO A 194 -12.35 4.69 9.25
C PRO A 194 -11.81 4.74 7.81
N ILE A 195 -11.83 3.58 7.16
CA ILE A 195 -11.43 3.40 5.77
C ILE A 195 -12.65 2.98 4.97
N TYR A 196 -12.94 3.74 3.90
CA TYR A 196 -14.00 3.42 2.96
C TYR A 196 -13.44 3.05 1.59
N TYR A 197 -14.24 2.37 0.79
CA TYR A 197 -13.87 2.02 -0.56
C TYR A 197 -14.57 2.91 -1.57
N LYS A 198 -13.78 3.63 -2.34
CA LYS A 198 -14.03 4.27 -3.62
C LYS A 198 -15.10 5.38 -3.62
N TYR A 199 -16.24 5.23 -2.92
CA TYR A 199 -17.38 6.12 -3.01
C TYR A 199 -17.63 6.90 -1.71
N ALA A 200 -18.03 8.18 -1.84
CA ALA A 200 -18.44 9.01 -0.72
C ALA A 200 -19.41 10.11 -1.16
N PHE A 201 -19.98 10.84 -0.22
CA PHE A 201 -20.90 11.96 -0.49
C PHE A 201 -20.21 13.05 -1.34
N SER A 202 -20.89 13.59 -2.34
CA SER A 202 -20.36 14.65 -3.21
C SER A 202 -20.09 15.94 -2.43
N ASP A 203 -20.98 16.33 -1.52
CA ASP A 203 -20.71 17.32 -0.47
C ASP A 203 -20.31 16.58 0.81
N PRO A 204 -19.06 16.75 1.30
CA PRO A 204 -18.58 16.00 2.44
C PRO A 204 -19.33 16.26 3.76
N PHE A 205 -20.10 17.36 3.85
CA PHE A 205 -20.84 17.72 5.06
C PHE A 205 -22.36 17.59 4.90
N ASP A 206 -22.84 17.02 3.79
CA ASP A 206 -24.26 16.79 3.52
C ASP A 206 -24.51 15.29 3.21
N GLU A 207 -25.05 14.56 4.21
CA GLU A 207 -25.39 13.13 4.08
C GLU A 207 -26.54 12.87 3.08
N THR A 208 -27.22 13.91 2.62
CA THR A 208 -28.28 13.83 1.61
C THR A 208 -27.76 14.08 0.18
N SER A 209 -26.51 14.51 0.04
CA SER A 209 -25.89 14.72 -1.26
C SER A 209 -25.67 13.38 -1.98
N SER A 210 -25.51 13.44 -3.30
CA SER A 210 -25.29 12.23 -4.10
C SER A 210 -23.97 11.54 -3.73
N ILE A 211 -23.94 10.22 -3.83
CA ILE A 211 -22.69 9.45 -3.72
C ILE A 211 -21.96 9.52 -5.07
N ILE A 212 -20.68 9.84 -5.04
CA ILE A 212 -19.82 9.89 -6.21
C ILE A 212 -18.53 9.11 -5.96
N GLU A 213 -17.88 8.69 -7.03
CA GLU A 213 -16.55 8.12 -6.97
C GLU A 213 -15.53 9.19 -6.56
N MET A 214 -14.70 8.84 -5.59
CA MET A 214 -13.61 9.70 -5.12
C MET A 214 -12.38 9.48 -6.00
N THR A 215 -11.69 10.58 -6.30
CA THR A 215 -10.49 10.58 -7.11
C THR A 215 -9.28 11.02 -6.31
N THR A 216 -8.16 10.33 -6.50
CA THR A 216 -6.89 10.72 -5.89
C THR A 216 -6.39 12.06 -6.44
N SER A 217 -5.63 12.78 -5.62
CA SER A 217 -4.89 13.99 -6.05
C SER A 217 -3.43 13.70 -6.39
N TYR A 218 -3.09 12.44 -6.62
CA TYR A 218 -1.79 12.03 -7.13
C TYR A 218 -1.82 11.82 -8.64
N ARG A 219 -0.71 12.12 -9.29
CA ARG A 219 -0.48 11.75 -10.68
C ARG A 219 0.95 11.27 -10.89
N LEU A 220 1.15 10.49 -11.95
CA LEU A 220 2.49 10.13 -12.42
C LEU A 220 3.22 11.38 -12.91
N LYS A 221 4.45 11.61 -12.46
CA LYS A 221 5.35 12.65 -12.99
C LYS A 221 5.68 12.38 -14.45
N THR A 222 6.04 13.41 -15.16
CA THR A 222 6.47 13.32 -16.57
C THR A 222 7.94 13.65 -16.72
N GLY A 223 8.61 13.03 -17.69
CA GLY A 223 10.03 13.25 -18.00
C GLY A 223 10.94 12.19 -17.35
N ILE A 224 12.18 12.56 -17.13
CA ILE A 224 13.26 11.68 -16.70
C ILE A 224 13.54 11.92 -15.22
N ARG A 225 13.75 10.85 -14.44
CA ARG A 225 14.17 10.92 -13.04
C ARG A 225 15.53 11.61 -12.93
N PRO A 226 15.78 12.38 -11.87
CA PRO A 226 16.98 13.20 -11.73
C PRO A 226 18.23 12.41 -11.29
N GLY A 227 18.14 11.09 -11.15
CA GLY A 227 19.23 10.26 -10.63
C GLY A 227 20.38 10.04 -11.60
N ASP A 228 21.41 9.34 -11.12
CA ASP A 228 22.63 8.99 -11.85
C ASP A 228 22.68 7.51 -12.30
N GLY A 229 21.65 6.72 -11.97
CA GLY A 229 21.57 5.28 -12.22
C GLY A 229 22.44 4.43 -11.26
N ILE A 230 23.09 5.04 -10.27
CA ILE A 230 23.95 4.40 -9.29
C ILE A 230 23.42 4.63 -7.88
N SER A 231 23.20 5.87 -7.49
CA SER A 231 22.65 6.26 -6.19
C SER A 231 21.15 6.53 -6.21
N ALA A 232 20.60 6.81 -7.40
CA ALA A 232 19.19 7.03 -7.63
C ALA A 232 18.84 6.66 -9.08
N PRO A 233 17.59 6.23 -9.37
CA PRO A 233 17.16 5.86 -10.72
C PRO A 233 17.12 7.09 -11.64
N CYS A 234 17.42 6.90 -12.96
CA CYS A 234 17.57 7.98 -13.92
C CYS A 234 16.85 7.79 -15.27
N ASP A 235 16.01 6.78 -15.40
CA ASP A 235 15.14 6.57 -16.56
C ASP A 235 13.81 7.36 -16.45
N GLU A 236 12.87 7.16 -17.36
CA GLU A 236 11.59 7.85 -17.34
C GLU A 236 10.74 7.46 -16.13
N TYR A 237 9.96 8.42 -15.63
CA TYR A 237 8.93 8.14 -14.63
C TYR A 237 7.88 7.19 -15.22
N ASN A 238 7.73 6.01 -14.66
CA ASN A 238 6.85 4.95 -15.15
C ASN A 238 5.98 4.30 -14.06
N GLY A 239 6.07 4.79 -12.81
CA GLY A 239 5.30 4.29 -11.67
C GLY A 239 5.95 3.12 -10.93
N VAL A 240 7.17 2.74 -11.25
CA VAL A 240 7.92 1.69 -10.55
C VAL A 240 8.26 2.09 -9.11
N TYR A 241 8.52 3.37 -8.88
CA TYR A 241 8.83 3.90 -7.56
C TYR A 241 7.66 4.73 -7.00
N VAL A 242 7.49 4.71 -5.69
CA VAL A 242 6.53 5.59 -5.01
C VAL A 242 6.80 7.05 -5.34
N ASN A 243 8.07 7.47 -5.42
CA ASN A 243 8.47 8.83 -5.77
C ASN A 243 8.31 9.18 -7.26
N ASP A 244 7.82 8.26 -8.09
CA ASP A 244 7.38 8.60 -9.46
C ASP A 244 6.08 9.41 -9.47
N TYR A 245 5.35 9.38 -8.38
CA TYR A 245 4.09 10.11 -8.23
C TYR A 245 4.30 11.42 -7.47
N GLU A 246 3.46 12.38 -7.78
CA GLU A 246 3.41 13.68 -7.10
C GLU A 246 1.97 14.00 -6.67
N TYR A 247 1.84 14.55 -5.47
CA TYR A 247 0.59 15.11 -5.00
C TYR A 247 0.39 16.51 -5.57
N ILE A 248 -0.79 16.78 -6.11
CA ILE A 248 -1.22 18.09 -6.61
C ILE A 248 -2.49 18.48 -5.87
N ASN A 249 -2.42 19.52 -5.06
CA ASN A 249 -3.58 20.00 -4.32
C ASN A 249 -4.77 20.28 -5.26
N GLU A 250 -5.95 19.77 -4.89
CA GLU A 250 -7.20 19.93 -5.64
C GLU A 250 -7.20 19.31 -7.06
N LEU A 251 -6.27 18.42 -7.39
CA LEU A 251 -6.32 17.66 -8.64
C LEU A 251 -7.49 16.68 -8.66
N GLY A 252 -7.73 16.00 -7.53
CA GLY A 252 -8.85 15.10 -7.29
C GLY A 252 -9.71 15.59 -6.11
N THR A 253 -10.47 14.68 -5.54
CA THR A 253 -11.39 14.97 -4.43
C THR A 253 -10.78 14.71 -3.05
N LEU A 254 -9.59 14.08 -3.01
CA LEU A 254 -8.93 13.64 -1.80
C LEU A 254 -7.67 14.45 -1.52
N ASP A 255 -7.30 14.55 -0.25
CA ASP A 255 -6.06 15.22 0.19
C ASP A 255 -4.81 14.33 0.01
N GLU A 256 -3.65 14.82 0.48
CA GLU A 256 -2.37 14.13 0.36
C GLU A 256 -2.34 12.76 1.09
N ALA A 257 -3.14 12.58 2.14
CA ALA A 257 -3.29 11.29 2.81
C ALA A 257 -4.39 10.40 2.17
N ASN A 258 -4.86 10.74 0.97
CA ASN A 258 -5.93 10.05 0.25
C ASN A 258 -7.22 9.92 1.07
N GLY A 259 -7.57 10.98 1.77
CA GLY A 259 -8.75 11.08 2.61
C GLY A 259 -9.38 12.48 2.58
N ARG A 260 -10.36 12.71 3.43
CA ARG A 260 -10.97 14.02 3.66
C ARG A 260 -11.80 14.04 4.94
N GLU A 261 -12.15 15.22 5.43
CA GLU A 261 -13.13 15.39 6.50
C GLU A 261 -14.55 15.39 5.95
N GLY A 262 -15.48 14.83 6.69
CA GLY A 262 -16.91 14.86 6.34
C GLY A 262 -17.74 13.91 7.19
N VAL A 263 -19.04 13.88 6.89
CA VAL A 263 -19.99 12.94 7.49
C VAL A 263 -19.93 11.60 6.77
N THR A 264 -20.20 10.53 7.50
CA THR A 264 -20.33 9.16 6.96
C THR A 264 -21.51 8.47 7.64
N PRO A 265 -22.01 7.32 7.12
CA PRO A 265 -23.09 6.59 7.79
C PRO A 265 -22.79 6.22 9.25
N GLU A 266 -21.54 5.86 9.55
CA GLU A 266 -21.09 5.48 10.90
C GLU A 266 -20.71 6.70 11.76
N TYR A 267 -20.42 7.85 11.16
CA TYR A 267 -20.01 9.09 11.82
C TYR A 267 -20.84 10.30 11.34
N PRO A 268 -22.12 10.38 11.68
CA PRO A 268 -23.02 11.43 11.19
C PRO A 268 -22.67 12.84 11.73
N ASN A 269 -21.85 12.94 12.77
CA ASN A 269 -21.35 14.21 13.29
C ASN A 269 -20.04 14.67 12.62
N GLY A 270 -19.55 13.90 11.65
CA GLY A 270 -18.29 14.16 10.94
C GLY A 270 -17.08 13.48 11.57
N THR A 271 -16.16 13.10 10.72
CA THR A 271 -14.85 12.56 11.05
C THR A 271 -13.92 12.78 9.86
N TYR A 272 -12.61 12.67 10.06
CA TYR A 272 -11.73 12.40 8.94
C TYR A 272 -11.88 10.93 8.54
N TYR A 273 -11.78 10.61 7.25
CA TYR A 273 -11.81 9.24 6.76
C TYR A 273 -10.91 9.07 5.54
N TYR A 274 -10.37 7.87 5.38
CA TYR A 274 -9.55 7.48 4.24
C TYR A 274 -10.39 6.81 3.17
N ILE A 275 -9.94 6.92 1.93
CA ILE A 275 -10.52 6.21 0.79
C ILE A 275 -9.45 5.31 0.16
N ILE A 276 -9.75 4.02 0.00
CA ILE A 276 -9.00 3.15 -0.89
C ILE A 276 -9.47 3.45 -2.31
N THR A 277 -8.54 3.81 -3.20
CA THR A 277 -8.76 4.12 -4.62
C THR A 277 -8.17 3.01 -5.50
N GLU A 278 -8.58 2.95 -6.77
CA GLU A 278 -7.98 2.02 -7.75
C GLU A 278 -6.64 2.56 -8.27
N GLU A 279 -6.55 3.88 -8.48
CA GLU A 279 -5.32 4.54 -8.86
C GLU A 279 -4.41 4.77 -7.64
N PHE A 280 -3.12 5.04 -7.91
CA PHE A 280 -2.15 5.40 -6.88
C PHE A 280 -2.68 6.56 -5.99
N PRO A 281 -2.55 6.47 -4.67
CA PRO A 281 -1.75 5.52 -3.92
C PRO A 281 -2.45 4.17 -3.63
N GLY A 282 -3.71 3.97 -4.06
CA GLY A 282 -4.52 2.83 -3.71
C GLY A 282 -4.79 2.80 -2.21
N ILE A 283 -3.86 2.23 -1.43
CA ILE A 283 -3.82 2.36 0.02
C ILE A 283 -2.99 3.60 0.37
N PRO A 284 -3.45 4.48 1.29
CA PRO A 284 -2.75 5.72 1.68
C PRO A 284 -1.30 5.48 2.17
N ARG A 285 -0.43 6.47 1.94
CA ARG A 285 0.99 6.44 2.34
C ARG A 285 1.28 7.26 3.59
N TYR A 286 0.28 7.94 4.14
CA TYR A 286 0.39 8.81 5.30
C TYR A 286 -0.78 8.61 6.24
N PHE A 287 -0.53 8.82 7.54
CA PHE A 287 -1.57 8.97 8.54
C PHE A 287 -1.91 10.44 8.76
N ARG A 288 -3.19 10.71 8.93
CA ARG A 288 -3.73 11.99 9.38
C ARG A 288 -3.64 12.17 10.89
N GLY A 289 -3.80 11.08 11.63
CA GLY A 289 -3.71 11.01 13.07
C GLY A 289 -2.42 10.35 13.57
N ILE A 290 -2.35 10.06 14.85
CA ILE A 290 -1.21 9.37 15.47
C ILE A 290 -1.50 7.86 15.41
N PRO A 291 -0.69 7.07 14.68
CA PRO A 291 -0.91 5.63 14.59
C PRO A 291 -0.64 4.91 15.91
N SER A 292 -1.36 3.83 16.15
CA SER A 292 -1.10 2.88 17.24
C SER A 292 0.23 2.15 17.03
N ASP A 293 0.97 1.93 18.09
CA ASP A 293 2.24 1.18 18.07
C ASP A 293 2.04 -0.30 17.70
N ASP A 294 0.82 -0.84 17.81
CA ASP A 294 0.51 -2.22 17.39
C ASP A 294 0.71 -2.45 15.87
N PHE A 295 0.86 -1.39 15.07
CA PHE A 295 1.15 -1.43 13.64
C PHE A 295 2.60 -1.07 13.30
N ASN A 296 3.44 -0.85 14.30
CA ASN A 296 4.84 -0.45 14.12
C ASN A 296 5.73 -1.66 13.83
N PHE A 297 6.59 -1.56 12.80
CA PHE A 297 7.55 -2.62 12.43
C PHE A 297 8.89 -2.56 13.19
N ARG A 298 9.09 -1.55 14.04
CA ARG A 298 10.37 -1.26 14.69
C ARG A 298 10.47 -1.75 16.14
N GLU A 299 9.53 -2.57 16.61
CA GLU A 299 9.66 -3.21 17.92
C GLU A 299 10.55 -4.45 17.92
#